data_4e7a1178df8f076a0797f89abc8d2beb
#
_entry.id   4e7a1178df8f076a0797f89abc8d2beb
#
_cell.length_a   1.000
_cell.length_b   1.000
_cell.length_c   1.000
_cell.angle_alpha   90.00
_cell.angle_beta   90.00
_cell.angle_gamma   90.00
#
_symmetry.space_group_name_H-M   'P 1'
#
loop_
_entity.id
_entity.type
_entity.pdbx_description
1 polymer ?
#
loop_
_entity_poly.entity_id
_entity_poly.type
_entity_poly.pdbx_seq_one_letter_code
_entity_poly.pdbx_strand_id
1 'polypeptide(L)'
;SKGKLTVTGTGDYERKNIYDSPWFDYRRSIKTAEVSVSGMENAADLFSDCNNLIHADLSQFDTSSVTNMSGMFADCSDLEKLDLTNLDTSHVTDMASMFRGCKALNELTLGSHFQTGNVTDMSDMFSGCTSLSEIDLSGFDTGKVIDMTSMFGIR
;
A
#
# COMPACT_ATOMS: atom_id res chain seq x y z
N SER A 1 9.76 12.78 16.34
CA SER A 1 10.82 13.48 15.58
C SER A 1 10.20 14.08 14.32
N LYS A 2 10.85 15.10 13.78
CA LYS A 2 10.38 15.82 12.59
C LYS A 2 10.32 14.88 11.37
N GLY A 3 9.16 14.72 10.76
CA GLY A 3 8.95 13.85 9.60
C GLY A 3 8.67 12.38 9.93
N LYS A 4 8.54 12.00 11.19
CA LYS A 4 8.15 10.64 11.57
C LYS A 4 6.65 10.57 11.88
N LEU A 5 5.95 9.65 11.24
CA LEU A 5 4.59 9.25 11.56
C LEU A 5 4.60 7.93 12.33
N THR A 6 3.86 7.86 13.42
CA THR A 6 3.61 6.61 14.14
C THR A 6 2.11 6.40 14.22
N VAL A 7 1.64 5.26 13.71
CA VAL A 7 0.23 4.87 13.75
C VAL A 7 0.09 3.66 14.67
N THR A 8 -0.67 3.81 15.75
CA THR A 8 -0.89 2.75 16.73
C THR A 8 -2.37 2.64 17.08
N GLY A 9 -2.80 1.48 17.48
CA GLY A 9 -4.16 1.26 17.96
C GLY A 9 -4.80 -0.01 17.46
N THR A 10 -6.13 -0.03 17.52
CA THR A 10 -6.94 -1.16 17.07
C THR A 10 -8.13 -0.66 16.25
N GLY A 11 -8.48 -1.42 15.20
CA GLY A 11 -9.59 -1.08 14.31
C GLY A 11 -9.27 0.05 13.34
N ASP A 12 -10.31 0.52 12.68
CA ASP A 12 -10.22 1.61 11.72
C ASP A 12 -10.31 2.97 12.41
N TYR A 13 -9.71 3.99 11.80
CA TYR A 13 -10.07 5.37 12.09
C TYR A 13 -11.23 5.80 11.19
N GLU A 14 -12.11 6.65 11.73
CA GLU A 14 -13.23 7.17 10.94
C GLU A 14 -12.73 8.02 9.77
N ARG A 15 -13.21 7.68 8.57
CA ARG A 15 -12.95 8.47 7.38
C ARG A 15 -14.07 8.31 6.35
N LYS A 16 -14.34 9.36 5.63
CA LYS A 16 -15.28 9.38 4.50
C LYS A 16 -14.55 9.36 3.16
N ASN A 17 -13.29 9.78 3.15
CA ASN A 17 -12.44 9.83 1.96
C ASN A 17 -10.96 9.91 2.36
N ILE A 18 -10.04 9.97 1.40
CA ILE A 18 -8.60 10.04 1.63
C ILE A 18 -8.16 11.26 2.46
N TYR A 19 -8.94 12.34 2.42
CA TYR A 19 -8.64 13.56 3.13
C TYR A 19 -8.94 13.49 4.64
N ASP A 20 -9.60 12.43 5.07
CA ASP A 20 -10.01 12.26 6.48
C ASP A 20 -8.96 11.57 7.33
N SER A 21 -7.83 11.13 6.75
CA SER A 21 -6.76 10.57 7.56
C SER A 21 -6.19 11.64 8.51
N PRO A 22 -5.94 11.31 9.79
CA PRO A 22 -5.48 12.30 10.77
C PRO A 22 -4.16 12.99 10.40
N TRP A 23 -3.38 12.40 9.51
CA TRP A 23 -2.09 12.95 9.04
C TRP A 23 -2.16 13.53 7.63
N PHE A 24 -3.33 13.62 7.01
CA PHE A 24 -3.44 14.07 5.62
C PHE A 24 -2.78 15.43 5.37
N ASP A 25 -3.01 16.41 6.25
CA ASP A 25 -2.43 17.76 6.09
C ASP A 25 -0.89 17.77 6.21
N TYR A 26 -0.32 16.74 6.81
CA TYR A 26 1.12 16.59 7.04
C TYR A 26 1.77 15.61 6.07
N ARG A 27 1.02 14.98 5.16
CA ARG A 27 1.49 13.89 4.31
C ARG A 27 2.79 14.18 3.55
N ARG A 28 2.97 15.43 3.10
CA ARG A 28 4.18 15.84 2.39
C ARG A 28 5.39 16.09 3.31
N SER A 29 5.19 16.14 4.61
CA SER A 29 6.26 16.26 5.60
C SER A 29 6.69 14.92 6.17
N ILE A 30 5.94 13.84 5.89
CA ILE A 30 6.24 12.49 6.40
C ILE A 30 7.38 11.91 5.58
N LYS A 31 8.48 11.58 6.26
CA LYS A 31 9.67 10.93 5.69
C LYS A 31 9.77 9.46 6.08
N THR A 32 9.33 9.14 7.29
CA THR A 32 9.32 7.76 7.81
C THR A 32 7.99 7.47 8.50
N ALA A 33 7.56 6.22 8.43
CA ALA A 33 6.35 5.77 9.09
C ALA A 33 6.57 4.44 9.80
N GLU A 34 5.94 4.28 10.94
CA GLU A 34 5.82 3.01 11.66
C GLU A 34 4.34 2.74 11.91
N VAL A 35 3.90 1.52 11.62
CA VAL A 35 2.51 1.08 11.84
C VAL A 35 2.50 -0.10 12.80
N SER A 36 1.80 0.07 13.91
CA SER A 36 1.57 -0.96 14.93
C SER A 36 0.08 -0.99 15.25
N VAL A 37 -0.69 -1.58 14.35
CA VAL A 37 -2.16 -1.61 14.38
C VAL A 37 -2.64 -3.02 14.17
N SER A 38 -3.73 -3.39 14.83
CA SER A 38 -4.48 -4.63 14.63
C SER A 38 -5.97 -4.37 14.42
N GLY A 39 -6.66 -5.31 13.77
CA GLY A 39 -8.11 -5.22 13.57
C GLY A 39 -8.55 -4.15 12.57
N MET A 40 -7.64 -3.54 11.83
CA MET A 40 -7.99 -2.62 10.74
C MET A 40 -8.60 -3.42 9.59
N GLU A 41 -9.75 -2.97 9.09
CA GLU A 41 -10.42 -3.58 7.93
C GLU A 41 -10.17 -2.80 6.65
N ASN A 42 -10.01 -1.48 6.76
CA ASN A 42 -9.81 -0.59 5.63
C ASN A 42 -8.47 0.16 5.73
N ALA A 43 -7.49 -0.28 4.94
CA ALA A 43 -6.18 0.36 4.80
C ALA A 43 -6.04 1.17 3.50
N ALA A 44 -7.16 1.43 2.79
CA ALA A 44 -7.12 2.20 1.56
C ALA A 44 -6.52 3.59 1.81
N ASP A 45 -5.66 4.04 0.90
CA ASP A 45 -5.02 5.36 0.91
C ASP A 45 -4.22 5.69 2.19
N LEU A 46 -3.80 4.68 2.95
CA LEU A 46 -3.13 4.88 4.25
C LEU A 46 -1.95 5.86 4.16
N PHE A 47 -1.13 5.77 3.11
CA PHE A 47 0.00 6.65 2.84
C PHE A 47 -0.12 7.37 1.50
N SER A 48 -1.32 7.46 0.94
CA SER A 48 -1.51 8.14 -0.35
C SER A 48 -0.98 9.57 -0.31
N ASP A 49 -0.29 9.97 -1.38
CA ASP A 49 0.35 11.29 -1.52
C ASP A 49 1.43 11.62 -0.47
N CYS A 50 1.95 10.64 0.26
CA CYS A 50 3.14 10.80 1.08
C CYS A 50 4.39 10.85 0.18
N ASN A 51 4.52 11.92 -0.61
CA ASN A 51 5.53 12.01 -1.67
C ASN A 51 6.97 11.92 -1.16
N ASN A 52 7.24 12.36 0.07
CA ASN A 52 8.56 12.38 0.68
C ASN A 52 8.84 11.17 1.58
N LEU A 53 7.92 10.19 1.61
CA LEU A 53 8.10 8.97 2.38
C LEU A 53 9.25 8.15 1.78
N ILE A 54 10.28 7.86 2.60
CA ILE A 54 11.45 7.08 2.19
C ILE A 54 11.53 5.71 2.87
N HIS A 55 10.82 5.55 4.00
CA HIS A 55 10.81 4.30 4.75
C HIS A 55 9.48 4.09 5.47
N ALA A 56 8.92 2.90 5.36
CA ALA A 56 7.73 2.47 6.11
C ALA A 56 8.02 1.13 6.80
N ASP A 57 7.94 1.12 8.11
CA ASP A 57 8.05 -0.09 8.93
C ASP A 57 6.64 -0.66 9.19
N LEU A 58 6.34 -1.79 8.55
CA LEU A 58 5.07 -2.49 8.65
C LEU A 58 5.19 -3.80 9.44
N SER A 59 6.32 -4.03 10.10
CA SER A 59 6.62 -5.30 10.79
C SER A 59 5.65 -5.60 11.94
N GLN A 60 4.99 -4.58 12.50
CA GLN A 60 4.01 -4.70 13.57
C GLN A 60 2.58 -4.40 13.11
N PHE A 61 2.35 -4.31 11.80
CA PHE A 61 1.02 -4.11 11.23
C PHE A 61 0.33 -5.47 11.02
N ASP A 62 -0.67 -5.74 11.83
CA ASP A 62 -1.55 -6.91 11.65
C ASP A 62 -2.62 -6.59 10.61
N THR A 63 -2.45 -7.13 9.40
CA THR A 63 -3.35 -6.91 8.28
C THR A 63 -4.34 -8.07 8.05
N SER A 64 -4.42 -9.02 8.97
CA SER A 64 -5.27 -10.21 8.82
C SER A 64 -6.76 -9.91 8.62
N SER A 65 -7.24 -8.76 9.08
CA SER A 65 -8.63 -8.31 8.91
C SER A 65 -8.82 -7.35 7.72
N VAL A 66 -7.74 -6.94 7.05
CA VAL A 66 -7.84 -5.93 5.99
C VAL A 66 -8.47 -6.52 4.73
N THR A 67 -9.50 -5.84 4.23
CA THR A 67 -10.19 -6.19 2.99
C THR A 67 -9.91 -5.22 1.84
N ASN A 68 -9.49 -4.00 2.14
CA ASN A 68 -9.22 -2.95 1.15
C ASN A 68 -7.84 -2.34 1.37
N MET A 69 -6.96 -2.49 0.37
CA MET A 69 -5.63 -1.88 0.30
C MET A 69 -5.47 -0.95 -0.91
N SER A 70 -6.59 -0.51 -1.52
CA SER A 70 -6.52 0.38 -2.67
C SER A 70 -5.79 1.68 -2.34
N GLY A 71 -4.89 2.11 -3.23
CA GLY A 71 -4.15 3.35 -3.06
C GLY A 71 -3.23 3.44 -1.84
N MET A 72 -2.99 2.35 -1.12
CA MET A 72 -2.28 2.37 0.18
C MET A 72 -0.96 3.14 0.15
N PHE A 73 -0.19 3.02 -0.93
CA PHE A 73 1.07 3.73 -1.16
C PHE A 73 1.03 4.61 -2.42
N ALA A 74 -0.16 4.94 -2.92
CA ALA A 74 -0.28 5.72 -4.15
C ALA A 74 0.49 7.04 -4.03
N ASP A 75 1.27 7.34 -5.08
CA ASP A 75 2.06 8.57 -5.18
C ASP A 75 3.11 8.78 -4.06
N CYS A 76 3.58 7.70 -3.42
CA CYS A 76 4.78 7.71 -2.57
C CYS A 76 6.02 7.76 -3.49
N SER A 77 6.26 8.91 -4.11
CA SER A 77 7.21 9.04 -5.23
C SER A 77 8.68 8.86 -4.84
N ASP A 78 9.05 9.09 -3.58
CA ASP A 78 10.43 8.98 -3.08
C ASP A 78 10.72 7.63 -2.40
N LEU A 79 9.73 6.74 -2.31
CA LEU A 79 9.87 5.43 -1.67
C LEU A 79 10.65 4.49 -2.59
N GLU A 80 11.91 4.19 -2.23
CA GLU A 80 12.79 3.34 -3.04
C GLU A 80 12.64 1.85 -2.76
N LYS A 81 12.40 1.50 -1.50
CA LYS A 81 12.29 0.11 -1.03
C LYS A 81 11.08 -0.07 -0.14
N LEU A 82 10.41 -1.19 -0.30
CA LEU A 82 9.25 -1.52 0.51
C LEU A 82 9.24 -3.02 0.82
N ASP A 83 9.25 -3.33 2.12
CA ASP A 83 9.17 -4.70 2.63
C ASP A 83 7.74 -5.00 3.12
N LEU A 84 7.05 -5.88 2.39
CA LEU A 84 5.70 -6.33 2.69
C LEU A 84 5.66 -7.77 3.22
N THR A 85 6.79 -8.32 3.66
CA THR A 85 6.85 -9.74 4.11
C THR A 85 5.94 -10.05 5.28
N ASN A 86 5.61 -9.04 6.11
CA ASN A 86 4.70 -9.20 7.26
C ASN A 86 3.21 -9.15 6.88
N LEU A 87 2.87 -8.68 5.68
CA LEU A 87 1.47 -8.47 5.32
C LEU A 87 0.75 -9.79 5.01
N ASP A 88 -0.36 -10.04 5.69
CA ASP A 88 -1.36 -11.02 5.34
C ASP A 88 -2.43 -10.35 4.49
N THR A 89 -2.52 -10.72 3.21
CA THR A 89 -3.48 -10.16 2.26
C THR A 89 -4.58 -11.16 1.88
N SER A 90 -4.72 -12.24 2.63
CA SER A 90 -5.65 -13.33 2.30
C SER A 90 -7.12 -12.90 2.21
N HIS A 91 -7.50 -11.83 2.91
CA HIS A 91 -8.86 -11.29 2.90
C HIS A 91 -9.02 -10.05 2.02
N VAL A 92 -7.94 -9.59 1.37
CA VAL A 92 -8.00 -8.37 0.56
C VAL A 92 -8.72 -8.65 -0.76
N THR A 93 -9.69 -7.78 -1.07
CA THR A 93 -10.49 -7.84 -2.30
C THR A 93 -10.16 -6.71 -3.27
N ASP A 94 -9.58 -5.61 -2.80
CA ASP A 94 -9.27 -4.44 -3.61
C ASP A 94 -7.81 -4.02 -3.40
N MET A 95 -7.03 -4.05 -4.48
CA MET A 95 -5.63 -3.60 -4.55
C MET A 95 -5.43 -2.55 -5.66
N ALA A 96 -6.51 -1.92 -6.12
CA ALA A 96 -6.43 -0.91 -7.17
C ALA A 96 -5.49 0.23 -6.75
N SER A 97 -4.59 0.64 -7.65
CA SER A 97 -3.67 1.75 -7.44
C SER A 97 -2.74 1.62 -6.22
N MET A 98 -2.57 0.41 -5.65
CA MET A 98 -1.84 0.22 -4.38
C MET A 98 -0.45 0.86 -4.38
N PHE A 99 0.27 0.80 -5.49
CA PHE A 99 1.62 1.37 -5.68
C PHE A 99 1.68 2.40 -6.81
N ARG A 100 0.53 2.88 -7.28
CA ARG A 100 0.50 3.84 -8.38
C ARG A 100 1.38 5.04 -8.07
N GLY A 101 2.22 5.45 -9.04
CA GLY A 101 3.06 6.64 -8.89
C GLY A 101 4.24 6.49 -7.94
N CYS A 102 4.56 5.28 -7.48
CA CYS A 102 5.79 4.99 -6.72
C CYS A 102 7.00 5.02 -7.67
N LYS A 103 7.40 6.21 -8.10
CA LYS A 103 8.37 6.40 -9.17
C LYS A 103 9.78 5.91 -8.83
N ALA A 104 10.18 6.05 -7.57
CA ALA A 104 11.51 5.64 -7.10
C ALA A 104 11.56 4.16 -6.68
N LEU A 105 10.42 3.48 -6.55
CA LEU A 105 10.36 2.12 -6.04
C LEU A 105 11.12 1.17 -6.98
N ASN A 106 12.23 0.63 -6.48
CA ASN A 106 13.09 -0.28 -7.23
C ASN A 106 13.25 -1.65 -6.54
N GLU A 107 12.86 -1.76 -5.28
CA GLU A 107 12.89 -3.01 -4.52
C GLU A 107 11.58 -3.18 -3.75
N LEU A 108 10.76 -4.13 -4.18
CA LEU A 108 9.51 -4.51 -3.54
C LEU A 108 9.59 -5.98 -3.13
N THR A 109 9.57 -6.23 -1.82
CA THR A 109 9.60 -7.58 -1.27
C THR A 109 8.20 -8.01 -0.85
N LEU A 110 7.65 -9.00 -1.55
CA LEU A 110 6.38 -9.64 -1.21
C LEU A 110 6.67 -10.88 -0.36
N GLY A 111 5.91 -11.09 0.70
CA GLY A 111 6.05 -12.27 1.54
C GLY A 111 5.19 -13.43 1.07
N SER A 112 5.34 -14.59 1.73
CA SER A 112 4.54 -15.79 1.44
C SER A 112 3.05 -15.62 1.77
N HIS A 113 2.70 -14.64 2.60
CA HIS A 113 1.32 -14.32 2.97
C HIS A 113 0.71 -13.24 2.09
N PHE A 114 1.47 -12.73 1.11
CA PHE A 114 0.93 -11.80 0.10
C PHE A 114 0.17 -12.61 -0.95
N GLN A 115 -1.13 -12.76 -0.73
CA GLN A 115 -2.03 -13.58 -1.54
C GLN A 115 -3.04 -12.71 -2.27
N THR A 116 -3.41 -13.12 -3.47
CA THR A 116 -4.31 -12.36 -4.34
C THR A 116 -5.58 -13.13 -4.73
N GLY A 117 -5.78 -14.31 -4.15
CA GLY A 117 -6.88 -15.21 -4.54
C GLY A 117 -8.29 -14.65 -4.35
N ASN A 118 -8.47 -13.63 -3.50
CA ASN A 118 -9.73 -12.95 -3.29
C ASN A 118 -9.80 -11.55 -3.93
N VAL A 119 -8.73 -11.10 -4.60
CA VAL A 119 -8.67 -9.78 -5.21
C VAL A 119 -9.50 -9.73 -6.47
N THR A 120 -10.35 -8.72 -6.59
CA THR A 120 -11.21 -8.49 -7.75
C THR A 120 -10.76 -7.30 -8.59
N ASP A 121 -10.04 -6.34 -8.00
CA ASP A 121 -9.55 -5.13 -8.68
C ASP A 121 -8.05 -4.94 -8.45
N MET A 122 -7.28 -4.94 -9.54
CA MET A 122 -5.84 -4.65 -9.60
C MET A 122 -5.55 -3.52 -10.60
N SER A 123 -6.55 -2.72 -10.95
CA SER A 123 -6.38 -1.61 -11.88
C SER A 123 -5.34 -0.62 -11.38
N ASP A 124 -4.49 -0.11 -12.27
CA ASP A 124 -3.41 0.84 -11.96
C ASP A 124 -2.41 0.40 -10.86
N MET A 125 -2.41 -0.86 -10.42
CA MET A 125 -1.67 -1.30 -9.22
C MET A 125 -0.20 -0.89 -9.23
N PHE A 126 0.48 -0.98 -10.36
CA PHE A 126 1.89 -0.59 -10.56
C PHE A 126 2.05 0.53 -11.60
N SER A 127 0.97 1.23 -11.91
CA SER A 127 1.00 2.32 -12.89
C SER A 127 1.97 3.41 -12.45
N GLY A 128 2.92 3.79 -13.31
CA GLY A 128 3.90 4.81 -13.00
C GLY A 128 5.05 4.38 -12.07
N CYS A 129 5.20 3.09 -11.77
CA CYS A 129 6.36 2.55 -11.04
C CYS A 129 7.57 2.44 -11.99
N THR A 130 8.11 3.58 -12.40
CA THR A 130 9.09 3.66 -13.51
C THR A 130 10.48 3.13 -13.15
N SER A 131 10.79 2.96 -11.88
CA SER A 131 12.07 2.39 -11.42
C SER A 131 11.99 0.88 -11.13
N LEU A 132 10.79 0.29 -11.15
CA LEU A 132 10.58 -1.12 -10.86
C LEU A 132 10.85 -1.93 -12.15
N SER A 133 12.08 -2.42 -12.29
CA SER A 133 12.52 -3.16 -13.48
C SER A 133 12.12 -4.63 -13.47
N GLU A 134 11.98 -5.21 -12.30
CA GLU A 134 11.62 -6.60 -12.10
C GLU A 134 10.65 -6.75 -10.94
N ILE A 135 9.66 -7.62 -11.12
CA ILE A 135 8.77 -8.05 -10.05
C ILE A 135 8.34 -9.50 -10.32
N ASP A 136 8.44 -10.33 -9.30
CA ASP A 136 7.97 -11.72 -9.38
C ASP A 136 6.48 -11.77 -8.99
N LEU A 137 5.62 -11.99 -9.97
CA LEU A 137 4.19 -12.15 -9.81
C LEU A 137 3.75 -13.62 -9.95
N SER A 138 4.68 -14.57 -9.91
CA SER A 138 4.37 -16.00 -10.10
C SER A 138 3.41 -16.55 -9.03
N GLY A 139 3.38 -15.94 -7.85
CA GLY A 139 2.44 -16.27 -6.77
C GLY A 139 1.05 -15.62 -6.89
N PHE A 140 0.83 -14.77 -7.89
CA PHE A 140 -0.46 -14.09 -8.05
C PHE A 140 -1.50 -15.06 -8.63
N ASP A 141 -2.61 -15.18 -7.91
CA ASP A 141 -3.84 -15.82 -8.39
C ASP A 141 -4.78 -14.72 -8.88
N THR A 142 -5.06 -14.70 -10.19
CA THR A 142 -5.93 -13.71 -10.83
C THR A 142 -7.32 -14.28 -11.16
N GLY A 143 -7.65 -15.44 -10.61
CA GLY A 143 -8.88 -16.15 -10.94
C GLY A 143 -10.17 -15.37 -10.64
N LYS A 144 -10.15 -14.46 -9.68
CA LYS A 144 -11.28 -13.60 -9.32
C LYS A 144 -11.14 -12.16 -9.81
N VAL A 145 -10.03 -11.79 -10.42
CA VAL A 145 -9.78 -10.40 -10.87
C VAL A 145 -10.66 -10.08 -12.07
N ILE A 146 -11.40 -8.98 -11.98
CA ILE A 146 -12.29 -8.48 -13.04
C ILE A 146 -11.78 -7.18 -13.68
N ASP A 147 -10.86 -6.46 -13.01
CA ASP A 147 -10.24 -5.26 -13.58
C ASP A 147 -8.72 -5.28 -13.35
N MET A 148 -7.96 -5.24 -14.44
CA MET A 148 -6.50 -5.10 -14.48
C MET A 148 -6.09 -3.94 -15.39
N THR A 149 -6.99 -3.00 -15.65
CA THR A 149 -6.75 -1.86 -16.54
C THR A 149 -5.52 -1.09 -16.06
N SER A 150 -4.59 -0.82 -16.98
CA SER A 150 -3.38 -0.04 -16.72
C SER A 150 -2.51 -0.53 -15.56
N MET A 151 -2.59 -1.82 -15.19
CA MET A 151 -1.84 -2.37 -14.06
C MET A 151 -0.35 -2.02 -14.08
N PHE A 152 0.25 -1.95 -15.27
CA PHE A 152 1.64 -1.54 -15.52
C PHE A 152 1.72 -0.29 -16.41
N GLY A 153 0.70 0.54 -16.38
CA GLY A 153 0.66 1.75 -17.18
C GLY A 153 1.82 2.70 -16.88
N ILE A 154 2.32 3.38 -17.90
CA ILE A 154 3.33 4.43 -17.76
C ILE A 154 2.61 5.78 -17.70
N ARG A 155 2.86 6.54 -16.66
CA ARG A 155 2.28 7.88 -16.47
C ARG A 155 3.31 8.89 -16.03
#